data_8c17c2a21197b991b31fd319aac8e795
#
_entry.id   8c17c2a21197b991b31fd319aac8e795
#
_cell.length_a   1.000
_cell.length_b   1.000
_cell.length_c   1.000
_cell.angle_alpha   90.00
_cell.angle_beta   90.00
_cell.angle_gamma   90.00
#
_symmetry.space_group_name_H-M   'P 1'
#
loop_
_entity.id
_entity.type
_entity.pdbx_description
1 polymer ?
#
loop_
_entity_poly.entity_id
_entity_poly.type
_entity_poly.pdbx_seq_one_letter_code
_entity_poly.pdbx_strand_id
1 'polypeptide(L)'
;VHKLLKKNGYFLVIVPFLIRVHNVPIDCSRWTEEGLRYFLHDCGFELEEIFTNSWGNKKCVVSNLRSDDTWSRIWFYRDLKNDKKFPVQVWAIAKKK
;
A
#
# COMPACT_ATOMS: atom_id res chain seq x y z
N VAL A 1 -10.29 -9.76 9.72
CA VAL A 1 -8.98 -9.65 10.41
C VAL A 1 -9.14 -9.07 11.81
N HIS A 2 -9.92 -8.00 11.94
CA HIS A 2 -10.10 -7.35 13.25
C HIS A 2 -10.58 -8.34 14.33
N LYS A 3 -11.53 -9.20 13.99
CA LYS A 3 -12.06 -10.20 14.94
C LYS A 3 -11.04 -11.23 15.38
N LEU A 4 -10.05 -11.53 14.54
CA LEU A 4 -9.03 -12.53 14.82
C LEU A 4 -7.88 -12.00 15.65
N LEU A 5 -7.73 -10.69 15.76
CA LEU A 5 -6.68 -10.07 16.54
C LEU A 5 -7.02 -10.10 18.03
N LYS A 6 -6.00 -10.32 18.83
CA LYS A 6 -6.10 -10.10 20.28
C LYS A 6 -6.19 -8.61 20.57
N LYS A 7 -6.75 -8.25 21.71
CA LYS A 7 -6.73 -6.88 22.21
C LYS A 7 -5.28 -6.36 22.23
N ASN A 8 -5.07 -5.15 21.73
CA ASN A 8 -3.77 -4.51 21.54
C ASN A 8 -2.89 -5.18 20.49
N GLY A 9 -3.42 -6.13 19.71
CA GLY A 9 -2.71 -6.71 18.58
C GLY A 9 -2.66 -5.76 17.39
N TYR A 10 -1.70 -6.00 16.51
CA TYR A 10 -1.48 -5.18 15.31
C TYR A 10 -1.76 -5.96 14.04
N PHE A 11 -2.29 -5.26 13.06
CA PHE A 11 -2.42 -5.73 11.69
C PHE A 11 -1.59 -4.84 10.78
N LEU A 12 -0.64 -5.46 10.06
CA LEU A 12 0.15 -4.79 9.04
C LEU A 12 -0.32 -5.26 7.67
N VAL A 13 -0.62 -4.31 6.81
CA VAL A 13 -1.01 -4.61 5.43
C VAL A 13 -0.25 -3.71 4.47
N ILE A 14 0.22 -4.29 3.37
CA ILE A 14 0.93 -3.59 2.29
C ILE A 14 0.19 -3.89 1.00
N VAL A 15 -0.18 -2.86 0.27
CA VAL A 15 -0.96 -2.97 -0.96
C VAL A 15 -0.38 -2.09 -2.06
N PRO A 16 -0.54 -2.45 -3.34
CA PRO A 16 -0.07 -1.64 -4.44
C PRO A 16 -1.02 -0.48 -4.75
N PHE A 17 -0.49 0.57 -5.41
CA PHE A 17 -1.31 1.61 -6.00
C PHE A 17 -0.95 1.87 -7.47
N LEU A 18 0.07 2.66 -7.76
CA LEU A 18 0.41 3.03 -9.14
C LEU A 18 1.30 1.97 -9.80
N ILE A 19 0.71 0.84 -10.08
CA ILE A 19 1.32 -0.25 -10.82
C ILE A 19 0.32 -0.83 -11.82
N ARG A 20 0.82 -1.57 -12.81
CA ARG A 20 -0.05 -2.30 -13.72
C ARG A 20 -0.87 -3.34 -12.98
N VAL A 21 -1.90 -3.87 -13.62
CA VAL A 21 -2.71 -4.96 -13.06
C VAL A 21 -1.80 -6.15 -12.75
N HIS A 22 -1.93 -6.68 -11.55
CA HIS A 22 -1.11 -7.77 -11.04
C HIS A 22 -2.01 -8.90 -10.54
N ASN A 23 -2.47 -9.76 -11.44
CA ASN A 23 -3.36 -10.86 -11.11
C ASN A 23 -2.60 -12.05 -10.50
N VAL A 24 -2.54 -12.10 -9.17
CA VAL A 24 -1.96 -13.25 -8.45
C VAL A 24 -2.78 -13.53 -7.19
N PRO A 25 -3.90 -14.20 -7.30
CA PRO A 25 -4.62 -14.63 -8.51
C PRO A 25 -5.52 -13.57 -9.13
N ILE A 26 -5.96 -12.59 -8.34
CA ILE A 26 -6.90 -11.53 -8.74
C ILE A 26 -6.43 -10.19 -8.21
N ASP A 27 -6.56 -9.16 -9.05
CA ASP A 27 -6.26 -7.79 -8.67
C ASP A 27 -7.55 -6.98 -8.73
N CYS A 28 -8.15 -6.73 -7.56
CA CYS A 28 -9.49 -6.15 -7.47
C CYS A 28 -9.50 -4.67 -7.09
N SER A 29 -8.52 -4.22 -6.33
CA SER A 29 -8.56 -2.88 -5.74
C SER A 29 -7.18 -2.26 -5.62
N ARG A 30 -7.19 -0.94 -5.70
CA ARG A 30 -6.01 -0.10 -5.46
C ARG A 30 -6.37 0.89 -4.35
N TRP A 31 -5.40 1.22 -3.50
CA TRP A 31 -5.65 2.01 -2.32
C TRP A 31 -4.69 3.19 -2.22
N THR A 32 -5.24 4.38 -2.00
CA THR A 32 -4.46 5.51 -1.48
C THR A 32 -4.27 5.32 0.03
N GLU A 33 -3.42 6.13 0.65
CA GLU A 33 -3.27 6.10 2.11
C GLU A 33 -4.60 6.32 2.82
N GLU A 34 -5.35 7.32 2.39
CA GLU A 34 -6.66 7.63 2.99
C GLU A 34 -7.69 6.53 2.71
N GLY A 35 -7.73 6.02 1.48
CA GLY A 35 -8.65 4.96 1.12
C GLY A 35 -8.43 3.71 1.96
N LEU A 36 -7.17 3.32 2.16
CA LEU A 36 -6.83 2.18 3.00
C LEU A 36 -7.21 2.43 4.47
N ARG A 37 -6.96 3.63 4.96
CA ARG A 37 -7.30 4.01 6.33
C ARG A 37 -8.81 3.89 6.58
N TYR A 38 -9.63 4.46 5.71
CA TYR A 38 -11.08 4.39 5.88
C TYR A 38 -11.63 2.99 5.67
N PHE A 39 -11.03 2.22 4.78
CA PHE A 39 -11.40 0.82 4.62
C PHE A 39 -11.17 0.02 5.91
N LEU A 40 -10.02 0.20 6.53
CA LEU A 40 -9.70 -0.47 7.78
C LEU A 40 -10.62 0.00 8.92
N HIS A 41 -11.00 1.26 8.89
CA HIS A 41 -11.98 1.77 9.85
C HIS A 41 -13.34 1.04 9.69
N ASP A 42 -13.79 0.88 8.46
CA ASP A 42 -15.02 0.13 8.18
C ASP A 42 -14.93 -1.34 8.61
N CYS A 43 -13.72 -1.88 8.63
CA CYS A 43 -13.46 -3.24 9.11
C CYS A 43 -13.44 -3.39 10.63
N GLY A 44 -13.53 -2.28 11.36
CA GLY A 44 -13.65 -2.32 12.82
C GLY A 44 -12.55 -1.61 13.60
N PHE A 45 -11.48 -1.15 12.95
CA PHE A 45 -10.43 -0.42 13.63
C PHE A 45 -10.82 1.04 13.87
N GLU A 46 -10.42 1.61 14.98
CA GLU A 46 -10.66 3.03 15.26
C GLU A 46 -9.68 3.90 14.45
N LEU A 47 -10.16 5.02 13.92
CA LEU A 47 -9.35 5.88 13.04
C LEU A 47 -8.03 6.31 13.67
N GLU A 48 -8.03 6.66 14.94
CA GLU A 48 -6.83 7.10 15.66
C GLU A 48 -5.82 5.96 15.88
N GLU A 49 -6.24 4.72 15.67
CA GLU A 49 -5.37 3.55 15.81
C GLU A 49 -4.87 3.02 14.46
N ILE A 50 -5.16 3.72 13.37
CA ILE A 50 -4.74 3.35 12.03
C ILE A 50 -3.66 4.31 11.54
N PHE A 51 -2.50 3.78 11.24
CA PHE A 51 -1.36 4.52 10.74
C PHE A 51 -1.10 4.12 9.30
N THR A 52 -1.13 5.06 8.37
CA THR A 52 -0.87 4.78 6.96
C THR A 52 0.31 5.58 6.45
N ASN A 53 1.00 5.02 5.47
CA ASN A 53 2.07 5.69 4.76
C ASN A 53 2.24 5.03 3.39
N SER A 54 3.11 5.59 2.58
CA SER A 54 3.34 5.10 1.23
C SER A 54 4.75 5.41 0.77
N TRP A 55 5.18 4.71 -0.29
CA TRP A 55 6.43 5.00 -0.96
C TRP A 55 6.25 4.95 -2.46
N GLY A 56 6.88 5.88 -3.14
CA GLY A 56 6.98 5.93 -4.59
C GLY A 56 7.45 7.28 -5.06
N ASN A 57 7.69 7.37 -6.35
CA ASN A 57 7.97 8.62 -7.04
C ASN A 57 7.66 8.46 -8.53
N LYS A 58 7.61 9.58 -9.25
CA LYS A 58 7.25 9.58 -10.66
C LYS A 58 8.18 8.71 -11.51
N LYS A 59 9.48 8.76 -11.27
CA LYS A 59 10.47 7.96 -12.01
C LYS A 59 10.23 6.47 -11.82
N CYS A 60 9.95 6.05 -10.61
CA CYS A 60 9.65 4.67 -10.28
C CYS A 60 8.36 4.20 -10.98
N VAL A 61 7.31 5.01 -10.92
CA VAL A 61 6.04 4.72 -11.60
C VAL A 61 6.24 4.58 -13.11
N VAL A 62 6.92 5.54 -13.74
CA VAL A 62 7.18 5.50 -15.18
C VAL A 62 8.01 4.28 -15.56
N SER A 63 9.02 3.93 -14.79
CA SER A 63 9.84 2.75 -15.04
C SER A 63 9.03 1.46 -14.96
N ASN A 64 8.14 1.39 -13.99
CA ASN A 64 7.23 0.26 -13.83
C ASN A 64 6.33 0.07 -15.05
N LEU A 65 5.84 1.17 -15.60
CA LEU A 65 4.92 1.15 -16.73
C LEU A 65 5.61 0.83 -18.06
N ARG A 66 6.91 1.01 -18.15
CA ARG A 66 7.70 0.70 -19.36
C ARG A 66 7.97 -0.79 -19.54
N SER A 67 7.91 -1.55 -18.47
CA SER A 67 8.23 -2.98 -18.50
C SER A 67 6.96 -3.79 -18.39
N ASP A 68 6.72 -4.65 -19.36
CA ASP A 68 5.58 -5.57 -19.33
C ASP A 68 5.84 -6.78 -18.44
N ASP A 69 7.11 -7.14 -18.24
CA ASP A 69 7.47 -8.45 -17.72
C ASP A 69 8.11 -8.46 -16.36
N THR A 70 8.67 -7.35 -15.88
CA THR A 70 9.46 -7.40 -14.66
C THR A 70 9.16 -6.24 -13.72
N TRP A 71 9.04 -6.60 -12.45
CA TRP A 71 8.95 -5.66 -11.34
C TRP A 71 10.34 -5.33 -10.77
N SER A 72 11.31 -6.15 -11.10
CA SER A 72 12.57 -6.21 -10.37
C SER A 72 13.51 -5.03 -10.62
N ARG A 73 13.35 -4.34 -11.72
CA ARG A 73 14.30 -3.30 -12.12
C ARG A 73 14.05 -1.94 -11.49
N ILE A 74 12.90 -1.73 -10.89
CA ILE A 74 12.57 -0.46 -10.23
C ILE A 74 13.52 -0.16 -9.08
N TRP A 75 13.96 -1.21 -8.41
CA TRP A 75 14.81 -1.10 -7.23
C TRP A 75 16.19 -0.54 -7.53
N PHE A 76 16.59 -0.58 -8.80
CA PHE A 76 17.89 -0.08 -9.22
C PHE A 76 17.86 1.38 -9.64
N TYR A 77 16.71 2.01 -9.59
CA TYR A 77 16.65 3.44 -9.84
C TYR A 77 17.29 4.20 -8.69
N ARG A 78 18.19 5.11 -9.06
CA ARG A 78 18.97 5.87 -8.09
C ARG A 78 18.17 6.91 -7.32
N ASP A 79 16.98 7.24 -7.80
CA ASP A 79 16.12 8.21 -7.13
C ASP A 79 15.26 7.50 -6.09
N LEU A 80 15.70 7.58 -4.85
CA LEU A 80 15.00 7.01 -3.70
C LEU A 80 14.12 8.02 -2.99
N LYS A 81 13.96 9.21 -3.56
CA LYS A 81 13.14 10.25 -2.95
C LYS A 81 11.68 9.87 -3.00
N ASN A 82 11.02 9.90 -1.85
CA ASN A 82 9.60 9.63 -1.77
C ASN A 82 8.78 10.85 -2.22
N ASP A 83 7.85 10.63 -3.13
CA ASP A 83 6.86 11.64 -3.52
C ASP A 83 5.47 11.06 -3.34
N LYS A 84 4.75 11.55 -2.36
CA LYS A 84 3.43 11.03 -1.99
C LYS A 84 2.35 11.22 -3.07
N LYS A 85 2.63 11.99 -4.10
CA LYS A 85 1.74 12.11 -5.27
C LYS A 85 1.81 10.89 -6.18
N PHE A 86 2.89 10.10 -6.09
CA PHE A 86 3.14 8.95 -6.96
C PHE A 86 3.47 7.71 -6.15
N PRO A 87 2.56 7.25 -5.27
CA PRO A 87 2.84 6.06 -4.47
C PRO A 87 2.79 4.80 -5.34
N VAL A 88 3.76 3.95 -5.18
CA VAL A 88 3.79 2.61 -5.78
C VAL A 88 3.18 1.61 -4.81
N GLN A 89 3.55 1.73 -3.55
CA GLN A 89 3.04 0.89 -2.46
C GLN A 89 2.48 1.75 -1.35
N VAL A 90 1.41 1.27 -0.75
CA VAL A 90 0.76 1.89 0.39
C VAL A 90 0.68 0.84 1.49
N TRP A 91 0.92 1.23 2.73
CA TRP A 91 0.80 0.31 3.86
C TRP A 91 0.06 0.96 5.01
N ALA A 92 -0.45 0.10 5.88
CA ALA A 92 -1.09 0.51 7.09
C ALA A 92 -0.69 -0.39 8.25
N ILE A 93 -0.58 0.19 9.42
CA ILE A 93 -0.50 -0.53 10.68
C ILE A 93 -1.72 -0.12 11.49
N ALA A 94 -2.55 -1.09 11.85
CA ALA A 94 -3.76 -0.86 12.62
C ALA A 94 -3.69 -1.65 13.93
N LYS A 95 -4.00 -0.97 15.02
CA LYS A 95 -4.01 -1.59 16.35
C LYS A 95 -5.44 -1.86 16.78
N LYS A 96 -5.69 -3.05 17.29
CA LYS A 96 -6.96 -3.37 17.92
C LYS A 96 -6.98 -2.86 19.36
N LYS A 97 -7.88 -1.97 19.62
CA LYS A 97 -8.09 -1.40 20.93
C LYS A 97 -8.86 -2.32 21.86
#